data_a0da5d44be300219523bfd83c34887f6
#
_entry.id   a0da5d44be300219523bfd83c34887f6
#
_cell.length_a   1.000
_cell.length_b   1.000
_cell.length_c   1.000
_cell.angle_alpha   90.00
_cell.angle_beta   90.00
_cell.angle_gamma   90.00
#
_symmetry.space_group_name_H-M   'P 1'
#
loop_
_entity.id
_entity.type
_entity.pdbx_description
1 polymer ?
#
loop_
_entity_poly.entity_id
_entity_poly.type
_entity_poly.pdbx_seq_one_letter_code
_entity_poly.pdbx_strand_id
1 'polypeptide(L)'
;MTNLALVVSDFNREITSKMEQNAEKTAKQLSAKIIKKIHVPGAFEIPFAANKLLKDKKIDAVVVLGAVIQGETQHDVVIVNAVAPKLIELSLKYNR
;
A
#
# COMPACT_ATOMS: atom_id res chain seq x y z
N MET A 1 -19.80 -2.39 -7.16
CA MET A 1 -18.54 -3.09 -6.89
C MET A 1 -17.48 -2.09 -6.49
N THR A 2 -16.76 -2.38 -5.42
CA THR A 2 -15.69 -1.51 -4.93
C THR A 2 -14.44 -1.67 -5.79
N ASN A 3 -13.89 -0.58 -6.27
CA ASN A 3 -12.67 -0.56 -7.06
C ASN A 3 -11.48 -0.24 -6.15
N LEU A 4 -10.54 -1.17 -6.09
CA LEU A 4 -9.35 -1.05 -5.26
C LEU A 4 -8.10 -0.88 -6.13
N ALA A 5 -7.09 -0.25 -5.56
CA ALA A 5 -5.75 -0.25 -6.11
C ALA A 5 -4.78 -0.76 -5.05
N LEU A 6 -3.74 -1.47 -5.48
CA LEU A 6 -2.71 -1.98 -4.59
C LEU A 6 -1.40 -1.25 -4.84
N VAL A 7 -0.71 -0.91 -3.75
CA VAL A 7 0.69 -0.49 -3.78
C VAL A 7 1.48 -1.52 -3.01
N VAL A 8 2.44 -2.17 -3.65
CA VAL A 8 3.21 -3.26 -3.07
C VAL A 8 4.68 -2.88 -3.04
N SER A 9 5.29 -2.96 -1.85
CA SER A 9 6.73 -2.77 -1.69
C SER A 9 7.46 -4.03 -2.15
N ASP A 10 8.50 -3.88 -2.97
CA ASP A 10 9.31 -5.02 -3.41
C ASP A 10 10.38 -5.40 -2.40
N PHE A 11 10.65 -4.55 -1.42
CA PHE A 11 11.55 -4.88 -0.35
C PHE A 11 10.94 -6.00 0.50
N ASN A 12 11.68 -7.07 0.76
CA ASN A 12 11.19 -8.28 1.43
C ASN A 12 10.09 -8.99 0.65
N ARG A 13 10.37 -9.27 -0.61
CA ARG A 13 9.41 -9.89 -1.54
C ARG A 13 8.84 -11.22 -1.07
N GLU A 14 9.60 -11.98 -0.28
CA GLU A 14 9.09 -13.23 0.29
C GLU A 14 7.83 -13.00 1.13
N ILE A 15 7.81 -11.89 1.86
CA ILE A 15 6.68 -11.54 2.71
C ILE A 15 5.62 -10.81 1.89
N THR A 16 6.02 -9.77 1.13
CA THR A 16 5.06 -8.93 0.42
C THR A 16 4.34 -9.67 -0.69
N SER A 17 4.98 -10.66 -1.35
CA SER A 17 4.30 -11.45 -2.37
C SER A 17 3.16 -12.27 -1.79
N LYS A 18 3.32 -12.81 -0.58
CA LYS A 18 2.25 -13.53 0.11
C LYS A 18 1.14 -12.59 0.52
N MET A 19 1.48 -11.39 0.98
CA MET A 19 0.48 -10.36 1.32
C MET A 19 -0.32 -9.98 0.08
N GLU A 20 0.37 -9.80 -1.04
CA GLU A 20 -0.27 -9.45 -2.30
C GLU A 20 -1.25 -10.53 -2.76
N GLN A 21 -0.83 -11.80 -2.72
CA GLN A 21 -1.70 -12.92 -3.08
C GLN A 21 -2.91 -13.00 -2.17
N ASN A 22 -2.73 -12.83 -0.87
CA ASN A 22 -3.84 -12.85 0.08
C ASN A 22 -4.79 -11.67 -0.13
N ALA A 23 -4.27 -10.50 -0.45
CA ALA A 23 -5.11 -9.33 -0.73
C ALA A 23 -5.96 -9.56 -1.98
N GLU A 24 -5.36 -10.10 -3.04
CA GLU A 24 -6.08 -10.41 -4.28
C GLU A 24 -7.18 -11.45 -4.03
N LYS A 25 -6.87 -12.49 -3.27
CA LYS A 25 -7.83 -13.55 -2.94
C LYS A 25 -8.99 -13.00 -2.11
N THR A 26 -8.69 -12.20 -1.09
CA THR A 26 -9.71 -11.62 -0.22
C THR A 26 -10.60 -10.64 -0.98
N ALA A 27 -10.01 -9.80 -1.85
CA ALA A 27 -10.78 -8.88 -2.67
C ALA A 27 -11.79 -9.64 -3.54
N LYS A 28 -11.35 -10.74 -4.13
CA LYS A 28 -12.20 -11.58 -4.97
C LYS A 28 -13.34 -12.18 -4.17
N GLN A 29 -13.06 -12.66 -2.94
CA GLN A 29 -14.10 -13.22 -2.06
C GLN A 29 -15.14 -12.18 -1.65
N LEU A 30 -14.73 -10.92 -1.49
CA LEU A 30 -15.60 -9.84 -1.08
C LEU A 30 -16.23 -9.09 -2.27
N SER A 31 -16.05 -9.59 -3.47
CA SER A 31 -16.57 -8.99 -4.70
C SER A 31 -16.01 -7.58 -4.94
N ALA A 32 -14.82 -7.30 -4.45
CA ALA A 32 -14.09 -6.09 -4.78
C ALA A 32 -13.19 -6.34 -5.99
N LYS A 33 -12.94 -5.29 -6.76
CA LYS A 33 -12.13 -5.40 -7.97
C LYS A 33 -10.83 -4.61 -7.80
N ILE A 34 -9.70 -5.26 -8.06
CA ILE A 34 -8.41 -4.60 -8.09
C ILE A 34 -8.17 -4.10 -9.52
N ILE A 35 -8.28 -2.79 -9.73
CA ILE A 35 -8.19 -2.21 -11.06
C ILE A 35 -6.80 -1.70 -11.39
N LYS A 36 -5.96 -1.45 -10.39
CA LYS A 36 -4.56 -1.03 -10.60
C LYS A 36 -3.67 -1.64 -9.52
N LYS A 37 -2.45 -1.92 -9.91
CA LYS A 37 -1.43 -2.44 -9.00
C LYS A 37 -0.09 -1.80 -9.35
N ILE A 38 0.58 -1.21 -8.37
CA ILE A 38 1.89 -0.59 -8.53
C ILE A 38 2.86 -1.24 -7.56
N HIS A 39 4.02 -1.64 -8.05
CA HIS A 39 5.12 -2.10 -7.23
C HIS A 39 6.11 -0.95 -7.04
N VAL A 40 6.56 -0.75 -5.81
CA VAL A 40 7.55 0.27 -5.47
C VAL A 40 8.75 -0.39 -4.81
N PRO A 41 9.96 0.23 -4.88
CA PRO A 41 11.16 -0.40 -4.33
C PRO A 41 11.10 -0.63 -2.83
N GLY A 42 10.57 0.31 -2.07
CA GLY A 42 10.52 0.21 -0.62
C GLY A 42 9.37 0.99 -0.04
N ALA A 43 9.24 0.92 1.30
CA ALA A 43 8.11 1.53 2.01
C ALA A 43 8.10 3.07 1.89
N PHE A 44 9.26 3.72 1.77
CA PHE A 44 9.34 5.17 1.62
C PHE A 44 8.63 5.66 0.36
N GLU A 45 8.53 4.85 -0.67
CA GLU A 45 7.92 5.22 -1.94
C GLU A 45 6.41 4.99 -1.97
N ILE A 46 5.86 4.33 -0.94
CA ILE A 46 4.43 4.03 -0.86
C ILE A 46 3.56 5.29 -0.89
N PRO A 47 3.84 6.34 -0.09
CA PRO A 47 2.98 7.53 -0.12
C PRO A 47 2.91 8.21 -1.48
N PHE A 48 4.00 8.24 -2.23
CA PHE A 48 4.01 8.83 -3.57
C PHE A 48 3.08 8.07 -4.51
N ALA A 49 3.18 6.74 -4.52
CA ALA A 49 2.34 5.89 -5.36
C ALA A 49 0.88 5.98 -4.93
N ALA A 50 0.61 5.95 -3.61
CA ALA A 50 -0.74 6.07 -3.08
C ALA A 50 -1.38 7.41 -3.47
N ASN A 51 -0.62 8.50 -3.40
CA ASN A 51 -1.11 9.81 -3.81
C ASN A 51 -1.52 9.81 -5.29
N LYS A 52 -0.71 9.22 -6.15
CA LYS A 52 -1.02 9.12 -7.57
C LYS A 52 -2.31 8.35 -7.82
N LEU A 53 -2.49 7.22 -7.14
CA LEU A 53 -3.67 6.40 -7.31
C LEU A 53 -4.93 7.08 -6.76
N LEU A 54 -4.82 7.77 -5.63
CA LEU A 54 -5.97 8.44 -5.02
C LEU A 54 -6.49 9.61 -5.84
N LYS A 55 -5.70 10.14 -6.77
CA LYS A 55 -6.16 11.17 -7.70
C LYS A 55 -7.14 10.62 -8.73
N ASP A 56 -7.15 9.32 -8.95
CA ASP A 56 -8.07 8.67 -9.88
C ASP A 56 -9.41 8.46 -9.19
N LYS A 57 -10.44 9.14 -9.67
CA LYS A 57 -11.78 9.08 -9.06
C LYS A 57 -12.43 7.71 -9.19
N LYS A 58 -11.93 6.87 -10.09
CA LYS A 58 -12.45 5.51 -10.26
C LYS A 58 -12.02 4.57 -9.14
N ILE A 59 -11.00 4.97 -8.36
CA ILE A 59 -10.46 4.17 -7.27
C ILE A 59 -11.17 4.56 -5.99
N ASP A 60 -11.83 3.61 -5.35
CA ASP A 60 -12.55 3.82 -4.09
C ASP A 60 -11.62 3.79 -2.89
N ALA A 61 -10.58 2.94 -2.94
CA ALA A 61 -9.62 2.82 -1.85
C ALA A 61 -8.30 2.27 -2.36
N VAL A 62 -7.22 2.59 -1.65
CA VAL A 62 -5.87 2.09 -1.93
C VAL A 62 -5.43 1.22 -0.76
N VAL A 63 -4.98 0.02 -1.07
CA VAL A 63 -4.40 -0.90 -0.09
C VAL A 63 -2.89 -0.88 -0.27
N VAL A 64 -2.15 -0.59 0.79
CA VAL A 64 -0.70 -0.56 0.75
C VAL A 64 -0.14 -1.76 1.48
N LEU A 65 0.81 -2.44 0.86
CA LEU A 65 1.41 -3.65 1.38
C LEU A 65 2.93 -3.48 1.44
N GLY A 66 3.48 -3.62 2.64
CA GLY A 66 4.91 -3.51 2.84
C GLY A 66 5.31 -4.27 4.09
N ALA A 67 6.59 -4.57 4.19
CA ALA A 67 7.14 -5.21 5.36
C ALA A 67 8.38 -4.45 5.81
N VAL A 68 8.38 -4.03 7.07
CA VAL A 68 9.53 -3.37 7.70
C VAL A 68 9.99 -4.28 8.82
N ILE A 69 11.21 -4.79 8.70
CA ILE A 69 11.74 -5.77 9.65
C ILE A 69 12.65 -5.07 10.63
N GLN A 70 12.46 -5.37 11.91
CA GLN A 70 13.30 -4.84 12.97
C GLN A 70 14.71 -5.43 12.84
N GLY A 71 15.72 -4.56 12.76
CA GLY A 71 17.12 -4.95 12.64
C GLY A 71 17.99 -4.31 13.70
N GLU A 72 19.30 -4.42 13.51
CA GLU A 72 20.29 -3.84 14.42
C GLU A 72 20.24 -2.30 14.43
N THR A 73 19.87 -1.71 13.32
CA THR A 73 19.68 -0.25 13.22
C THR A 73 18.20 0.04 13.40
N GLN A 74 17.86 1.27 13.78
CA GLN A 74 16.46 1.67 13.95
C GLN A 74 15.83 2.10 12.62
N HIS A 75 16.23 1.48 11.52
CA HIS A 75 15.70 1.75 10.19
C HIS A 75 14.20 1.55 10.11
N ASP A 76 13.70 0.49 10.77
CA ASP A 76 12.28 0.19 10.85
C ASP A 76 11.49 1.34 11.49
N VAL A 77 12.00 1.89 12.59
CA VAL A 77 11.34 2.99 13.29
C VAL A 77 11.32 4.27 12.42
N VAL A 78 12.45 4.57 11.77
CA VAL A 78 12.56 5.74 10.89
C VAL A 78 11.57 5.63 9.73
N ILE A 79 11.50 4.47 9.10
CA ILE A 79 10.62 4.26 7.95
C ILE A 79 9.14 4.41 8.37
N VAL A 80 8.73 3.76 9.43
CA VAL A 80 7.34 3.80 9.89
C VAL A 80 6.95 5.22 10.30
N ASN A 81 7.83 5.92 11.01
CA ASN A 81 7.56 7.29 11.45
C ASN A 81 7.48 8.29 10.30
N ALA A 82 8.11 7.99 9.16
CA ALA A 82 8.02 8.83 7.97
C ALA A 82 6.80 8.50 7.12
N VAL A 83 6.48 7.22 6.97
CA VAL A 83 5.44 6.75 6.02
C VAL A 83 4.04 6.86 6.60
N ALA A 84 3.83 6.40 7.83
CA ALA A 84 2.49 6.33 8.41
C ALA A 84 1.78 7.68 8.49
N PRO A 85 2.41 8.77 8.97
CA PRO A 85 1.76 10.07 8.99
C PRO A 85 1.36 10.56 7.59
N LYS A 86 2.19 10.29 6.57
CA LYS A 86 1.88 10.70 5.21
C LYS A 86 0.67 9.97 4.65
N LEU A 87 0.51 8.69 4.96
CA LEU A 87 -0.65 7.93 4.53
C LEU A 87 -1.92 8.47 5.19
N ILE A 88 -1.85 8.83 6.47
CA ILE A 88 -2.98 9.43 7.18
C ILE A 88 -3.35 10.77 6.53
N GLU A 89 -2.37 11.62 6.21
CA GLU A 89 -2.61 12.89 5.52
C GLU A 89 -3.33 12.68 4.19
N LEU A 90 -2.90 11.69 3.41
CA LEU A 90 -3.52 11.38 2.12
C LEU A 90 -4.96 10.90 2.29
N SER A 91 -5.20 10.07 3.29
CA SER A 91 -6.54 9.58 3.58
C SER A 91 -7.49 10.74 3.89
N LEU A 92 -7.04 11.70 4.70
CA LEU A 92 -7.84 12.88 5.04
C LEU A 92 -8.03 13.79 3.83
N LYS A 93 -6.99 13.98 3.03
CA LYS A 93 -7.04 14.87 1.86
C LYS A 93 -8.04 14.37 0.82
N TYR A 94 -8.04 13.08 0.54
CA TYR A 94 -8.90 12.50 -0.50
C TYR A 94 -10.16 11.84 0.04
N ASN A 95 -10.30 11.78 1.35
CA ASN A 95 -11.44 11.17 2.03
C ASN A 95 -11.64 9.71 1.62
N ARG A 96 -10.53 8.96 1.61
CA ARG A 96 -10.54 7.55 1.19
C ARG A 96 -9.65 6.67 2.05
#